data_1e5eee54b5f7c251d28ce02cf8f971ec
#
_entry.id   1e5eee54b5f7c251d28ce02cf8f971ec
#
_cell.length_a   1.000
_cell.length_b   1.000
_cell.length_c   1.000
_cell.angle_alpha   90.00
_cell.angle_beta   90.00
_cell.angle_gamma   90.00
#
_symmetry.space_group_name_H-M   'P 1'
#
loop_
_entity.id
_entity.type
_entity.pdbx_description
1 polymer ?
#
loop_
_entity_poly.entity_id
_entity_poly.type
_entity_poly.pdbx_seq_one_letter_code
_entity_poly.pdbx_strand_id
1 'polypeptide(L)'
;MTFLSIKGLFSRYASSQGPVYAVDDVDFDLDFGESIGIAGESACGKSTLGLSLIRMLSGGSSFGEIMFDDASILDLSESDFDSNFRWKKISMIFQGAMNSLDPVFTIEQQFVEILKQHGFDGNSDELILDSITSVNLDTNVLKKYPHELSGGMKQRVIIAMALILKPKFVIADEPTTALDVLIQAQIINLLKKLKKDGMSFMLITHDLAVLSEIADKIGIMYGGQMVEFGSSQEIYKNPKHPYTQGLLESIPTLKGNIPKYIPGTPPSLLDAPSECRFIDRCPLAIEKCKQLPPKFKTDTGYVRCWLYDDEK
;
A
#
# COMPACT_ATOMS: atom_id res chain seq x y z
N MET A 1 -18.44 -5.90 9.22
CA MET A 1 -18.67 -4.42 9.27
C MET A 1 -17.50 -3.77 8.59
N THR A 2 -17.77 -2.91 7.60
CA THR A 2 -16.73 -2.21 6.85
C THR A 2 -15.88 -1.37 7.79
N PHE A 3 -14.61 -1.65 7.82
CA PHE A 3 -13.64 -1.00 8.70
C PHE A 3 -12.95 0.19 8.02
N LEU A 4 -12.63 0.03 6.73
CA LEU A 4 -12.11 1.08 5.87
C LEU A 4 -12.92 1.09 4.58
N SER A 5 -13.50 2.24 4.23
CA SER A 5 -14.21 2.45 2.97
C SER A 5 -13.64 3.67 2.26
N ILE A 6 -13.29 3.48 1.00
CA ILE A 6 -12.79 4.55 0.13
C ILE A 6 -13.72 4.66 -1.06
N LYS A 7 -14.22 5.88 -1.33
CA LYS A 7 -15.13 6.14 -2.44
C LYS A 7 -14.71 7.39 -3.20
N GLY A 8 -14.56 7.22 -4.52
CA GLY A 8 -14.22 8.31 -5.41
C GLY A 8 -12.96 9.07 -4.95
N LEU A 9 -11.92 8.36 -4.50
CA LEU A 9 -10.71 9.02 -4.04
C LEU A 9 -9.89 9.54 -5.21
N PHE A 10 -9.63 10.84 -5.16
CA PHE A 10 -8.71 11.55 -6.06
C PHE A 10 -7.57 12.13 -5.25
N SER A 11 -6.34 12.00 -5.75
CA SER A 11 -5.17 12.67 -5.16
C SER A 11 -4.29 13.24 -6.25
N ARG A 12 -3.97 14.52 -6.14
CA ARG A 12 -3.19 15.25 -7.14
C ARG A 12 -2.08 16.08 -6.50
N TYR A 13 -1.02 16.25 -7.25
CA TYR A 13 0.06 17.17 -6.93
C TYR A 13 0.06 18.37 -7.85
N ALA A 14 0.41 19.54 -7.35
CA ALA A 14 0.69 20.70 -8.18
C ALA A 14 2.07 20.57 -8.82
N SER A 15 2.16 20.82 -10.12
CA SER A 15 3.44 20.95 -10.83
C SER A 15 3.48 22.19 -11.70
N SER A 16 4.67 22.61 -12.14
CA SER A 16 4.84 23.74 -13.06
C SER A 16 4.19 23.54 -14.43
N GLN A 17 3.90 22.28 -14.78
CA GLN A 17 3.30 21.90 -16.07
C GLN A 17 1.80 21.63 -15.98
N GLY A 18 1.22 21.67 -14.77
CA GLY A 18 -0.18 21.34 -14.53
C GLY A 18 -0.38 20.34 -13.40
N PRO A 19 -1.61 19.98 -13.07
CA PRO A 19 -1.87 18.99 -12.00
C PRO A 19 -1.49 17.59 -12.44
N VAL A 20 -0.84 16.85 -11.53
CA VAL A 20 -0.51 15.42 -11.69
C VAL A 20 -1.56 14.60 -10.95
N TYR A 21 -2.35 13.82 -11.66
CA TYR A 21 -3.42 12.98 -11.11
C TYR A 21 -2.87 11.61 -10.70
N ALA A 22 -2.25 11.56 -9.53
CA ALA A 22 -1.57 10.36 -9.05
C ALA A 22 -2.53 9.27 -8.55
N VAL A 23 -3.71 9.65 -8.03
CA VAL A 23 -4.83 8.76 -7.72
C VAL A 23 -6.08 9.37 -8.35
N ASP A 24 -6.85 8.56 -9.06
CA ASP A 24 -7.99 9.01 -9.85
C ASP A 24 -9.14 8.03 -9.77
N ASP A 25 -10.17 8.43 -9.01
CA ASP A 25 -11.43 7.71 -8.80
C ASP A 25 -11.22 6.28 -8.28
N VAL A 26 -10.49 6.14 -7.17
CA VAL A 26 -10.25 4.84 -6.52
C VAL A 26 -11.33 4.54 -5.50
N ASP A 27 -11.89 3.32 -5.57
CA ASP A 27 -12.85 2.79 -4.60
C ASP A 27 -12.40 1.42 -4.10
N PHE A 28 -12.53 1.17 -2.81
CA PHE A 28 -12.50 -0.17 -2.22
C PHE A 28 -12.98 -0.15 -0.78
N ASP A 29 -13.40 -1.33 -0.30
CA ASP A 29 -13.83 -1.55 1.08
C ASP A 29 -13.03 -2.69 1.70
N LEU A 30 -12.70 -2.55 3.00
CA LEU A 30 -12.09 -3.60 3.82
C LEU A 30 -12.89 -3.82 5.09
N ASP A 31 -13.06 -5.06 5.48
CA ASP A 31 -13.52 -5.43 6.81
C ASP A 31 -12.35 -5.49 7.80
N PHE A 32 -12.66 -5.43 9.10
CA PHE A 32 -11.63 -5.54 10.13
C PHE A 32 -10.91 -6.90 10.06
N GLY A 33 -9.59 -6.90 10.13
CA GLY A 33 -8.76 -8.10 9.99
C GLY A 33 -8.46 -8.48 8.53
N GLU A 34 -9.12 -7.87 7.53
CA GLU A 34 -8.76 -8.06 6.13
C GLU A 34 -7.52 -7.26 5.75
N SER A 35 -6.80 -7.77 4.75
CA SER A 35 -5.64 -7.11 4.16
C SER A 35 -5.81 -6.93 2.66
N ILE A 36 -5.42 -5.76 2.16
CA ILE A 36 -5.41 -5.46 0.74
C ILE A 36 -3.97 -5.40 0.21
N GLY A 37 -3.74 -6.01 -0.93
CA GLY A 37 -2.54 -5.83 -1.73
C GLY A 37 -2.76 -4.81 -2.84
N ILE A 38 -1.86 -3.85 -2.99
CA ILE A 38 -1.87 -2.89 -4.09
C ILE A 38 -0.67 -3.16 -4.99
N ALA A 39 -0.94 -3.56 -6.23
CA ALA A 39 0.09 -3.85 -7.23
C ALA A 39 -0.02 -2.96 -8.46
N GLY A 40 1.06 -2.90 -9.23
CA GLY A 40 1.15 -2.15 -10.48
C GLY A 40 2.57 -1.66 -10.74
N GLU A 41 2.82 -1.13 -11.94
CA GLU A 41 4.12 -0.58 -12.32
C GLU A 41 4.55 0.61 -11.46
N SER A 42 5.84 0.94 -11.50
CA SER A 42 6.36 2.14 -10.82
C SER A 42 5.64 3.41 -11.29
N ALA A 43 5.50 4.38 -10.40
CA ALA A 43 4.84 5.67 -10.67
C ALA A 43 3.34 5.59 -11.05
N CYS A 44 2.63 4.46 -10.84
CA CYS A 44 1.19 4.37 -11.12
C CYS A 44 0.29 4.88 -9.98
N GLY A 45 0.83 5.44 -8.89
CA GLY A 45 0.07 6.07 -7.82
C GLY A 45 -0.07 5.28 -6.52
N LYS A 46 0.51 4.08 -6.38
CA LYS A 46 0.40 3.20 -5.20
C LYS A 46 0.81 3.88 -3.88
N SER A 47 2.02 4.45 -3.85
CA SER A 47 2.52 5.16 -2.67
C SER A 47 1.68 6.40 -2.36
N THR A 48 1.20 7.11 -3.40
CA THR A 48 0.29 8.25 -3.21
C THR A 48 -1.03 7.82 -2.57
N LEU A 49 -1.58 6.67 -2.95
CA LEU A 49 -2.78 6.11 -2.31
C LEU A 49 -2.52 5.88 -0.80
N GLY A 50 -1.40 5.26 -0.43
CA GLY A 50 -1.01 5.07 0.98
C GLY A 50 -0.84 6.40 1.72
N LEU A 51 -0.14 7.37 1.10
CA LEU A 51 0.07 8.70 1.68
C LEU A 51 -1.24 9.49 1.86
N SER A 52 -2.22 9.26 0.98
CA SER A 52 -3.55 9.89 1.12
C SER A 52 -4.26 9.43 2.38
N LEU A 53 -4.16 8.14 2.72
CA LEU A 53 -4.78 7.56 3.91
C LEU A 53 -4.21 8.10 5.22
N ILE A 54 -2.91 8.42 5.25
CA ILE A 54 -2.26 9.04 6.42
C ILE A 54 -2.17 10.56 6.32
N ARG A 55 -2.78 11.16 5.27
CA ARG A 55 -2.80 12.61 5.02
C ARG A 55 -1.41 13.26 4.97
N MET A 56 -0.45 12.59 4.32
CA MET A 56 0.94 13.05 4.18
C MET A 56 1.34 13.35 2.73
N LEU A 57 0.45 13.98 1.96
CA LEU A 57 0.74 14.42 0.59
C LEU A 57 1.45 15.78 0.61
N SER A 58 2.77 15.79 0.58
CA SER A 58 3.56 17.03 0.51
C SER A 58 3.32 17.75 -0.83
N GLY A 59 2.72 18.94 -0.79
CA GLY A 59 2.36 19.71 -1.99
C GLY A 59 1.21 19.13 -2.81
N GLY A 60 0.49 18.14 -2.26
CA GLY A 60 -0.67 17.51 -2.87
C GLY A 60 -1.96 17.74 -2.09
N SER A 61 -3.06 17.31 -2.66
CA SER A 61 -4.40 17.32 -2.03
C SER A 61 -5.19 16.09 -2.42
N SER A 62 -6.01 15.59 -1.48
CA SER A 62 -6.94 14.48 -1.69
C SER A 62 -8.38 14.96 -1.62
N PHE A 63 -9.26 14.33 -2.41
CA PHE A 63 -10.70 14.60 -2.49
C PHE A 63 -11.44 13.26 -2.59
N GLY A 64 -12.71 13.25 -2.22
CA GLY A 64 -13.52 12.02 -2.14
C GLY A 64 -13.84 11.68 -0.71
N GLU A 65 -14.13 10.43 -0.44
CA GLU A 65 -14.51 9.95 0.89
C GLU A 65 -13.55 8.86 1.37
N ILE A 66 -13.04 9.01 2.57
CA ILE A 66 -12.29 7.97 3.29
C ILE A 66 -12.92 7.81 4.66
N MET A 67 -13.70 6.74 4.83
CA MET A 67 -14.27 6.35 6.11
C MET A 67 -13.37 5.32 6.79
N PHE A 68 -12.94 5.59 8.00
CA PHE A 68 -12.14 4.69 8.82
C PHE A 68 -12.76 4.58 10.21
N ASP A 69 -13.20 3.37 10.59
CA ASP A 69 -13.80 3.11 11.92
C ASP A 69 -14.94 4.13 12.20
N ASP A 70 -15.86 4.31 11.23
CA ASP A 70 -16.99 5.24 11.21
C ASP A 70 -16.64 6.75 11.19
N ALA A 71 -15.39 7.12 11.04
CA ALA A 71 -14.95 8.51 10.93
C ALA A 71 -14.54 8.88 9.49
N SER A 72 -15.04 10.02 8.98
CA SER A 72 -14.55 10.62 7.73
C SER A 72 -13.20 11.28 8.00
N ILE A 73 -12.09 10.61 7.64
CA ILE A 73 -10.77 11.09 7.99
C ILE A 73 -10.29 12.30 7.17
N LEU A 74 -10.86 12.55 5.99
CA LEU A 74 -10.52 13.75 5.21
C LEU A 74 -11.13 15.02 5.79
N ASP A 75 -12.25 14.91 6.51
CA ASP A 75 -12.99 16.05 7.08
C ASP A 75 -12.47 16.46 8.47
N LEU A 76 -11.62 15.65 9.10
CA LEU A 76 -11.03 15.96 10.40
C LEU A 76 -10.07 17.16 10.30
N SER A 77 -9.98 17.93 11.38
CA SER A 77 -8.87 18.89 11.51
C SER A 77 -7.51 18.15 11.51
N GLU A 78 -6.43 18.83 11.13
CA GLU A 78 -5.09 18.20 11.16
C GLU A 78 -4.71 17.79 12.60
N SER A 79 -5.04 18.63 13.59
CA SER A 79 -4.83 18.33 15.00
C SER A 79 -5.59 17.09 15.48
N ASP A 80 -6.87 16.93 15.06
CA ASP A 80 -7.69 15.77 15.45
C ASP A 80 -7.17 14.50 14.78
N PHE A 81 -6.77 14.58 13.51
CA PHE A 81 -6.19 13.44 12.81
C PHE A 81 -4.86 13.00 13.44
N ASP A 82 -3.93 13.93 13.74
CA ASP A 82 -2.68 13.65 14.41
C ASP A 82 -2.87 13.03 15.79
N SER A 83 -3.76 13.61 16.59
CA SER A 83 -3.95 13.19 17.97
C SER A 83 -4.64 11.83 18.12
N ASN A 84 -5.55 11.47 17.18
CA ASN A 84 -6.44 10.33 17.34
C ASN A 84 -6.24 9.21 16.30
N PHE A 85 -5.62 9.50 15.13
CA PHE A 85 -5.51 8.54 14.04
C PHE A 85 -4.07 8.21 13.70
N ARG A 86 -3.24 9.24 13.37
CA ARG A 86 -1.87 9.01 12.93
C ARG A 86 -1.08 8.28 14.01
N TRP A 87 -0.46 7.16 13.65
CA TRP A 87 0.25 6.22 14.48
C TRP A 87 -0.60 5.43 15.50
N LYS A 88 -1.69 6.00 16.02
CA LYS A 88 -2.56 5.34 17.02
C LYS A 88 -3.56 4.37 16.40
N LYS A 89 -4.12 4.71 15.24
CA LYS A 89 -5.08 3.87 14.51
C LYS A 89 -4.55 3.45 13.15
N ILE A 90 -3.84 4.34 12.46
CA ILE A 90 -3.21 4.12 11.15
C ILE A 90 -1.74 4.45 11.26
N SER A 91 -0.86 3.53 10.87
CA SER A 91 0.58 3.79 10.73
C SER A 91 1.07 3.40 9.34
N MET A 92 2.26 3.87 8.98
CA MET A 92 2.86 3.57 7.68
C MET A 92 4.34 3.22 7.80
N ILE A 93 4.73 2.17 7.10
CA ILE A 93 6.11 1.80 6.82
C ILE A 93 6.41 2.32 5.42
N PHE A 94 7.24 3.35 5.31
CA PHE A 94 7.56 4.00 4.04
C PHE A 94 8.54 3.19 3.21
N GLN A 95 8.52 3.39 1.90
CA GLN A 95 9.52 2.85 1.01
C GLN A 95 10.92 3.37 1.39
N GLY A 96 11.90 2.46 1.48
CA GLY A 96 13.26 2.83 1.88
C GLY A 96 13.41 3.31 3.33
N ALA A 97 12.45 2.99 4.20
CA ALA A 97 12.40 3.44 5.59
C ALA A 97 13.65 3.10 6.41
N MET A 98 14.48 2.15 5.98
CA MET A 98 15.76 1.85 6.63
C MET A 98 16.69 3.08 6.74
N ASN A 99 16.51 4.07 5.87
CA ASN A 99 17.26 5.32 5.87
C ASN A 99 16.63 6.43 6.75
N SER A 100 15.43 6.18 7.31
CA SER A 100 14.74 7.14 8.18
C SER A 100 15.21 7.09 9.64
N LEU A 101 15.96 6.04 10.03
CA LEU A 101 16.55 5.97 11.36
C LEU A 101 17.63 7.05 11.52
N ASP A 102 17.50 7.87 12.57
CA ASP A 102 18.48 8.91 12.86
C ASP A 102 19.80 8.29 13.33
N PRO A 103 20.94 8.54 12.62
CA PRO A 103 22.21 7.87 12.91
C PRO A 103 22.85 8.33 14.23
N VAL A 104 22.43 9.45 14.83
CA VAL A 104 23.03 9.99 16.06
C VAL A 104 22.31 9.58 17.35
N PHE A 105 21.14 8.95 17.23
CA PHE A 105 20.38 8.43 18.36
C PHE A 105 20.39 6.90 18.39
N THR A 106 20.39 6.31 19.59
CA THR A 106 20.19 4.88 19.76
C THR A 106 18.76 4.49 19.36
N ILE A 107 18.55 3.21 19.09
CA ILE A 107 17.21 2.72 18.74
C ILE A 107 16.21 3.01 19.87
N GLU A 108 16.60 2.81 21.13
CA GLU A 108 15.76 3.10 22.30
C GLU A 108 15.33 4.57 22.36
N GLN A 109 16.28 5.49 22.14
CA GLN A 109 15.97 6.93 22.14
C GLN A 109 14.94 7.29 21.09
N GLN A 110 15.01 6.70 19.90
CA GLN A 110 14.06 6.94 18.82
C GLN A 110 12.67 6.39 19.17
N PHE A 111 12.57 5.24 19.84
CA PHE A 111 11.29 4.73 20.35
C PHE A 111 10.69 5.65 21.41
N VAL A 112 11.50 6.11 22.36
CA VAL A 112 11.07 7.06 23.41
C VAL A 112 10.54 8.36 22.80
N GLU A 113 11.21 8.87 21.74
CA GLU A 113 10.77 10.07 21.04
C GLU A 113 9.39 9.88 20.40
N ILE A 114 9.16 8.75 19.72
CA ILE A 114 7.86 8.39 19.14
C ILE A 114 6.77 8.40 20.23
N LEU A 115 6.99 7.71 21.33
CA LEU A 115 6.02 7.61 22.42
C LEU A 115 5.71 8.99 23.01
N LYS A 116 6.74 9.81 23.24
CA LYS A 116 6.60 11.18 23.75
C LYS A 116 5.82 12.06 22.79
N GLN A 117 6.12 12.01 21.48
CA GLN A 117 5.44 12.78 20.44
C GLN A 117 3.93 12.47 20.38
N HIS A 118 3.56 11.22 20.62
CA HIS A 118 2.17 10.80 20.60
C HIS A 118 1.47 10.80 21.97
N GLY A 119 2.10 11.42 22.99
CA GLY A 119 1.52 11.62 24.31
C GLY A 119 1.26 10.31 25.07
N PHE A 120 2.12 9.30 24.88
CA PHE A 120 2.03 8.06 25.66
C PHE A 120 2.54 8.30 27.10
N ASP A 121 1.69 8.00 28.09
CA ASP A 121 1.94 8.22 29.52
C ASP A 121 2.08 6.91 30.34
N GLY A 122 2.11 5.76 29.64
CA GLY A 122 2.28 4.44 30.25
C GLY A 122 3.73 4.06 30.50
N ASN A 123 3.96 2.77 30.82
CA ASN A 123 5.29 2.20 30.97
C ASN A 123 5.96 2.06 29.57
N SER A 124 6.79 3.03 29.22
CA SER A 124 7.49 3.07 27.92
C SER A 124 8.48 1.92 27.76
N ASP A 125 9.21 1.56 28.81
CA ASP A 125 10.26 0.54 28.74
C ASP A 125 9.68 -0.84 28.41
N GLU A 126 8.60 -1.23 29.09
CA GLU A 126 7.91 -2.49 28.81
C GLU A 126 7.36 -2.53 27.38
N LEU A 127 6.71 -1.45 26.91
CA LEU A 127 6.14 -1.36 25.58
C LEU A 127 7.23 -1.45 24.48
N ILE A 128 8.38 -0.81 24.68
CA ILE A 128 9.52 -0.88 23.78
C ILE A 128 10.10 -2.28 23.72
N LEU A 129 10.29 -2.93 24.88
CA LEU A 129 10.77 -4.31 24.94
C LEU A 129 9.83 -5.28 24.22
N ASP A 130 8.53 -5.18 24.47
CA ASP A 130 7.49 -5.97 23.79
C ASP A 130 7.51 -5.76 22.28
N SER A 131 7.64 -4.49 21.85
CA SER A 131 7.66 -4.13 20.43
C SER A 131 8.86 -4.76 19.71
N ILE A 132 10.06 -4.68 20.26
CA ILE A 132 11.28 -5.28 19.70
C ILE A 132 11.18 -6.82 19.69
N THR A 133 10.66 -7.40 20.73
CA THR A 133 10.49 -8.86 20.84
C THR A 133 9.48 -9.38 19.82
N SER A 134 8.39 -8.62 19.58
CA SER A 134 7.33 -8.99 18.62
C SER A 134 7.84 -9.19 17.19
N VAL A 135 8.90 -8.45 16.82
CA VAL A 135 9.56 -8.54 15.51
C VAL A 135 10.77 -9.50 15.49
N ASN A 136 10.91 -10.33 16.52
CA ASN A 136 12.00 -11.30 16.67
C ASN A 136 13.41 -10.66 16.64
N LEU A 137 13.59 -9.55 17.34
CA LEU A 137 14.88 -8.93 17.60
C LEU A 137 15.27 -9.12 19.07
N ASP A 138 16.59 -9.25 19.30
CA ASP A 138 17.17 -9.24 20.64
C ASP A 138 17.08 -7.84 21.23
N THR A 139 16.78 -7.73 22.52
CA THR A 139 16.62 -6.45 23.22
C THR A 139 17.90 -5.60 23.28
N ASN A 140 19.08 -6.22 23.12
CA ASN A 140 20.35 -5.49 23.01
C ASN A 140 20.40 -4.54 21.81
N VAL A 141 19.52 -4.72 20.80
CA VAL A 141 19.36 -3.81 19.66
C VAL A 141 19.01 -2.39 20.12
N LEU A 142 18.27 -2.24 21.21
CA LEU A 142 17.86 -0.95 21.76
C LEU A 142 19.03 -0.02 22.08
N LYS A 143 20.16 -0.59 22.54
CA LYS A 143 21.37 0.17 22.89
C LYS A 143 22.28 0.48 21.70
N LYS A 144 21.94 -0.02 20.51
CA LYS A 144 22.73 0.18 19.29
C LYS A 144 22.29 1.42 18.52
N TYR A 145 23.22 1.93 17.73
CA TYR A 145 22.96 2.95 16.72
C TYR A 145 22.57 2.29 15.40
N PRO A 146 21.85 3.00 14.50
CA PRO A 146 21.44 2.44 13.21
C PRO A 146 22.57 1.86 12.37
N HIS A 147 23.76 2.46 12.39
CA HIS A 147 24.91 1.99 11.61
C HIS A 147 25.50 0.65 12.12
N GLU A 148 25.15 0.21 13.33
CA GLU A 148 25.55 -1.08 13.89
C GLU A 148 24.57 -2.23 13.55
N LEU A 149 23.50 -1.92 12.81
CA LEU A 149 22.45 -2.86 12.43
C LEU A 149 22.56 -3.30 10.98
N SER A 150 22.29 -4.58 10.70
CA SER A 150 22.09 -5.05 9.33
C SER A 150 20.81 -4.47 8.73
N GLY A 151 20.67 -4.48 7.38
CA GLY A 151 19.47 -4.02 6.71
C GLY A 151 18.18 -4.69 7.21
N GLY A 152 18.20 -6.01 7.40
CA GLY A 152 17.05 -6.73 7.93
C GLY A 152 16.72 -6.40 9.39
N MET A 153 17.73 -6.08 10.21
CA MET A 153 17.51 -5.59 11.58
C MET A 153 16.88 -4.19 11.55
N LYS A 154 17.40 -3.27 10.72
CA LYS A 154 16.82 -1.93 10.55
C LYS A 154 15.36 -2.01 10.13
N GLN A 155 15.04 -2.86 9.14
CA GLN A 155 13.68 -3.03 8.67
C GLN A 155 12.73 -3.53 9.78
N ARG A 156 13.17 -4.50 10.58
CA ARG A 156 12.37 -4.98 11.72
C ARG A 156 12.20 -3.92 12.80
N VAL A 157 13.23 -3.12 13.08
CA VAL A 157 13.14 -1.98 14.02
C VAL A 157 12.06 -1.00 13.54
N ILE A 158 12.04 -0.65 12.25
CA ILE A 158 11.05 0.25 11.69
C ILE A 158 9.64 -0.33 11.75
N ILE A 159 9.49 -1.64 11.46
CA ILE A 159 8.22 -2.32 11.64
C ILE A 159 7.79 -2.25 13.11
N ALA A 160 8.68 -2.52 14.06
CA ALA A 160 8.39 -2.40 15.49
C ALA A 160 7.98 -0.97 15.88
N MET A 161 8.67 0.05 15.36
CA MET A 161 8.29 1.45 15.56
C MET A 161 6.90 1.77 15.01
N ALA A 162 6.58 1.31 13.81
CA ALA A 162 5.26 1.52 13.21
C ALA A 162 4.13 0.84 14.02
N LEU A 163 4.45 -0.22 14.76
CA LEU A 163 3.50 -1.03 15.54
C LEU A 163 3.42 -0.65 17.02
N ILE A 164 4.30 0.19 17.54
CA ILE A 164 4.45 0.41 18.97
C ILE A 164 3.16 0.87 19.68
N LEU A 165 2.37 1.71 19.03
CA LEU A 165 1.07 2.16 19.56
C LEU A 165 -0.10 1.24 19.20
N LYS A 166 0.18 0.03 18.70
CA LYS A 166 -0.79 -1.01 18.33
C LYS A 166 -1.89 -0.49 17.38
N PRO A 167 -1.52 0.11 16.24
CA PRO A 167 -2.48 0.61 15.28
C PRO A 167 -3.38 -0.51 14.76
N LYS A 168 -4.61 -0.19 14.38
CA LYS A 168 -5.56 -1.15 13.79
C LYS A 168 -5.23 -1.45 12.32
N PHE A 169 -4.57 -0.51 11.63
CA PHE A 169 -4.27 -0.59 10.21
C PHE A 169 -2.84 -0.13 9.92
N VAL A 170 -2.10 -0.92 9.18
CA VAL A 170 -0.72 -0.60 8.79
C VAL A 170 -0.59 -0.59 7.27
N ILE A 171 -0.11 0.52 6.74
CA ILE A 171 0.27 0.65 5.35
C ILE A 171 1.75 0.30 5.24
N ALA A 172 2.09 -0.72 4.46
CA ALA A 172 3.47 -1.13 4.21
C ALA A 172 3.81 -0.89 2.73
N ASP A 173 4.58 0.16 2.47
CA ASP A 173 5.00 0.53 1.11
C ASP A 173 6.36 -0.10 0.81
N GLU A 174 6.35 -1.13 -0.02
CA GLU A 174 7.51 -1.92 -0.42
C GLU A 174 8.40 -2.37 0.77
N PRO A 175 7.85 -3.04 1.78
CA PRO A 175 8.56 -3.31 3.04
C PRO A 175 9.72 -4.29 2.90
N THR A 176 9.87 -4.95 1.75
CA THR A 176 10.90 -5.95 1.47
C THR A 176 11.94 -5.50 0.45
N THR A 177 11.80 -4.29 -0.10
CA THR A 177 12.73 -3.76 -1.11
C THR A 177 14.14 -3.58 -0.54
N ALA A 178 15.15 -3.90 -1.36
CA ALA A 178 16.58 -3.86 -1.02
C ALA A 178 17.02 -4.87 0.09
N LEU A 179 16.22 -5.90 0.36
CA LEU A 179 16.57 -6.98 1.25
C LEU A 179 16.89 -8.27 0.46
N ASP A 180 17.76 -9.11 1.00
CA ASP A 180 17.99 -10.44 0.45
C ASP A 180 16.77 -11.36 0.64
N VAL A 181 16.68 -12.42 -0.17
CA VAL A 181 15.53 -13.34 -0.23
C VAL A 181 15.18 -13.96 1.12
N LEU A 182 16.20 -14.28 1.95
CA LEU A 182 15.95 -14.88 3.27
C LEU A 182 15.32 -13.88 4.22
N ILE A 183 15.81 -12.65 4.23
CA ILE A 183 15.25 -11.57 5.05
C ILE A 183 13.86 -11.18 4.56
N GLN A 184 13.63 -11.10 3.23
CA GLN A 184 12.30 -10.90 2.67
C GLN A 184 11.31 -11.95 3.20
N ALA A 185 11.65 -13.24 3.11
CA ALA A 185 10.79 -14.31 3.62
C ALA A 185 10.50 -14.16 5.13
N GLN A 186 11.48 -13.73 5.92
CA GLN A 186 11.29 -13.48 7.35
C GLN A 186 10.34 -12.32 7.64
N ILE A 187 10.42 -11.21 6.87
CA ILE A 187 9.50 -10.07 6.99
C ILE A 187 8.08 -10.47 6.57
N ILE A 188 7.93 -11.22 5.48
CA ILE A 188 6.64 -11.73 5.03
C ILE A 188 5.99 -12.61 6.11
N ASN A 189 6.77 -13.53 6.70
CA ASN A 189 6.28 -14.37 7.79
C ASN A 189 5.88 -13.56 9.04
N LEU A 190 6.62 -12.49 9.35
CA LEU A 190 6.25 -11.57 10.42
C LEU A 190 4.90 -10.89 10.13
N LEU A 191 4.71 -10.34 8.92
CA LEU A 191 3.44 -9.71 8.52
C LEU A 191 2.26 -10.72 8.55
N LYS A 192 2.48 -11.97 8.11
CA LYS A 192 1.49 -13.04 8.21
C LYS A 192 1.09 -13.34 9.67
N LYS A 193 2.07 -13.35 10.58
CA LYS A 193 1.81 -13.54 12.01
C LYS A 193 0.95 -12.40 12.55
N LEU A 194 1.33 -11.16 12.28
CA LEU A 194 0.59 -9.98 12.72
C LEU A 194 -0.85 -9.96 12.16
N LYS A 195 -1.04 -10.37 10.91
CA LYS A 195 -2.38 -10.55 10.32
C LYS A 195 -3.21 -11.58 11.08
N LYS A 196 -2.62 -12.74 11.43
CA LYS A 196 -3.31 -13.76 12.23
C LYS A 196 -3.71 -13.25 13.61
N ASP A 197 -2.93 -12.31 14.16
CA ASP A 197 -3.21 -11.65 15.44
C ASP A 197 -4.29 -10.55 15.31
N GLY A 198 -4.93 -10.42 14.13
CA GLY A 198 -6.08 -9.54 13.87
C GLY A 198 -5.74 -8.17 13.30
N MET A 199 -4.49 -7.92 12.89
CA MET A 199 -4.09 -6.65 12.27
C MET A 199 -4.49 -6.58 10.80
N SER A 200 -5.04 -5.45 10.38
CA SER A 200 -5.34 -5.15 8.98
C SER A 200 -4.15 -4.46 8.29
N PHE A 201 -3.90 -4.81 7.03
CA PHE A 201 -2.79 -4.25 6.25
C PHE A 201 -3.23 -3.73 4.88
N MET A 202 -2.58 -2.65 4.43
CA MET A 202 -2.40 -2.35 3.02
C MET A 202 -0.95 -2.63 2.65
N LEU A 203 -0.71 -3.65 1.83
CA LEU A 203 0.61 -4.00 1.35
C LEU A 203 0.79 -3.49 -0.08
N ILE A 204 1.66 -2.51 -0.26
CA ILE A 204 2.02 -1.97 -1.57
C ILE A 204 3.31 -2.65 -2.02
N THR A 205 3.28 -3.33 -3.16
CA THR A 205 4.46 -3.97 -3.74
C THR A 205 4.30 -4.19 -5.24
N HIS A 206 5.40 -4.32 -5.94
CA HIS A 206 5.42 -4.80 -7.33
C HIS A 206 5.51 -6.34 -7.43
N ASP A 207 5.73 -7.04 -6.31
CA ASP A 207 5.82 -8.50 -6.25
C ASP A 207 4.44 -9.12 -5.93
N LEU A 208 3.76 -9.55 -7.00
CA LEU A 208 2.47 -10.24 -6.89
C LEU A 208 2.56 -11.56 -6.11
N ALA A 209 3.72 -12.26 -6.13
CA ALA A 209 3.86 -13.50 -5.37
C ALA A 209 3.75 -13.23 -3.86
N VAL A 210 4.32 -12.13 -3.37
CA VAL A 210 4.19 -11.70 -1.98
C VAL A 210 2.73 -11.39 -1.62
N LEU A 211 2.00 -10.71 -2.52
CA LEU A 211 0.58 -10.40 -2.27
C LEU A 211 -0.29 -11.65 -2.15
N SER A 212 0.00 -12.68 -2.96
CA SER A 212 -0.77 -13.94 -2.91
C SER A 212 -0.71 -14.65 -1.55
N GLU A 213 0.32 -14.33 -0.76
CA GLU A 213 0.54 -14.95 0.54
C GLU A 213 -0.13 -14.21 1.72
N ILE A 214 -0.41 -12.92 1.55
CA ILE A 214 -0.87 -12.05 2.65
C ILE A 214 -2.24 -11.42 2.36
N ALA A 215 -2.51 -10.99 1.13
CA ALA A 215 -3.68 -10.19 0.81
C ALA A 215 -4.95 -11.03 0.65
N ASP A 216 -6.06 -10.58 1.24
CA ASP A 216 -7.40 -11.12 1.01
C ASP A 216 -8.01 -10.51 -0.24
N LYS A 217 -7.78 -9.23 -0.46
CA LYS A 217 -8.21 -8.46 -1.63
C LYS A 217 -7.01 -7.86 -2.34
N ILE A 218 -7.12 -7.67 -3.65
CA ILE A 218 -6.06 -7.08 -4.47
C ILE A 218 -6.65 -5.98 -5.33
N GLY A 219 -5.96 -4.82 -5.32
CA GLY A 219 -6.17 -3.74 -6.25
C GLY A 219 -4.99 -3.61 -7.22
N ILE A 220 -5.27 -3.64 -8.50
CA ILE A 220 -4.27 -3.43 -9.55
C ILE A 220 -4.36 -1.98 -10.03
N MET A 221 -3.28 -1.23 -9.81
CA MET A 221 -3.19 0.18 -10.22
C MET A 221 -2.42 0.35 -11.52
N TYR A 222 -2.97 1.17 -12.42
CA TYR A 222 -2.34 1.58 -13.66
C TYR A 222 -2.68 3.04 -13.97
N GLY A 223 -1.68 3.85 -14.26
CA GLY A 223 -1.88 5.25 -14.66
C GLY A 223 -2.72 6.07 -13.67
N GLY A 224 -2.58 5.87 -12.36
CA GLY A 224 -3.35 6.55 -11.31
C GLY A 224 -4.72 5.93 -10.99
N GLN A 225 -5.20 4.98 -11.79
CA GLN A 225 -6.50 4.32 -11.57
C GLN A 225 -6.33 2.92 -11.01
N MET A 226 -7.27 2.48 -10.21
CA MET A 226 -7.44 1.07 -9.89
C MET A 226 -8.25 0.42 -11.03
N VAL A 227 -7.53 -0.27 -11.92
CA VAL A 227 -8.10 -0.86 -13.14
C VAL A 227 -8.81 -2.18 -12.88
N GLU A 228 -8.43 -2.88 -11.83
CA GLU A 228 -9.11 -4.09 -11.37
C GLU A 228 -9.00 -4.19 -9.84
N PHE A 229 -10.08 -4.59 -9.19
CA PHE A 229 -10.16 -4.83 -7.75
C PHE A 229 -11.04 -6.05 -7.48
N GLY A 230 -10.63 -6.90 -6.56
CA GLY A 230 -11.40 -8.07 -6.18
C GLY A 230 -10.71 -8.94 -5.13
N SER A 231 -11.28 -10.10 -4.82
CA SER A 231 -10.63 -11.06 -3.95
C SER A 231 -9.31 -11.53 -4.55
N SER A 232 -8.32 -11.82 -3.70
CA SER A 232 -7.03 -12.35 -4.14
C SER A 232 -7.21 -13.58 -5.04
N GLN A 233 -8.14 -14.47 -4.67
CA GLN A 233 -8.42 -15.68 -5.46
C GLN A 233 -8.90 -15.35 -6.87
N GLU A 234 -9.80 -14.36 -7.04
CA GLU A 234 -10.33 -13.97 -8.35
C GLU A 234 -9.24 -13.35 -9.22
N ILE A 235 -8.47 -12.41 -8.67
CA ILE A 235 -7.39 -11.73 -9.40
C ILE A 235 -6.34 -12.73 -9.91
N TYR A 236 -5.96 -13.75 -9.13
CA TYR A 236 -4.95 -14.72 -9.58
C TYR A 236 -5.50 -15.79 -10.52
N LYS A 237 -6.75 -16.24 -10.35
CA LYS A 237 -7.30 -17.35 -11.12
C LYS A 237 -8.06 -16.92 -12.37
N ASN A 238 -8.66 -15.73 -12.33
CA ASN A 238 -9.56 -15.25 -13.37
C ASN A 238 -9.41 -13.72 -13.59
N PRO A 239 -8.17 -13.21 -13.83
CA PRO A 239 -7.92 -11.80 -14.05
C PRO A 239 -8.73 -11.30 -15.26
N LYS A 240 -9.41 -10.17 -15.08
CA LYS A 240 -10.30 -9.61 -16.10
C LYS A 240 -9.57 -8.60 -16.98
N HIS A 241 -8.86 -7.63 -16.35
CA HIS A 241 -8.21 -6.57 -17.09
C HIS A 241 -6.99 -7.09 -17.87
N PRO A 242 -6.79 -6.75 -19.16
CA PRO A 242 -5.64 -7.20 -19.94
C PRO A 242 -4.28 -6.82 -19.33
N TYR A 243 -4.22 -5.69 -18.61
CA TYR A 243 -3.03 -5.32 -17.85
C TYR A 243 -2.75 -6.28 -16.70
N THR A 244 -3.77 -6.68 -15.93
CA THR A 244 -3.62 -7.66 -14.85
C THR A 244 -3.14 -9.01 -15.39
N GLN A 245 -3.70 -9.45 -16.52
CA GLN A 245 -3.27 -10.67 -17.22
C GLN A 245 -1.78 -10.59 -17.58
N GLY A 246 -1.37 -9.48 -18.20
CA GLY A 246 0.02 -9.24 -18.57
C GLY A 246 0.97 -9.20 -17.37
N LEU A 247 0.56 -8.58 -16.25
CA LEU A 247 1.35 -8.58 -15.01
C LEU A 247 1.55 -10.00 -14.45
N LEU A 248 0.49 -10.82 -14.43
CA LEU A 248 0.57 -12.20 -13.96
C LEU A 248 1.42 -13.08 -14.88
N GLU A 249 1.34 -12.88 -16.21
CA GLU A 249 2.18 -13.59 -17.19
C GLU A 249 3.67 -13.19 -17.11
N SER A 250 3.98 -12.04 -16.52
CA SER A 250 5.35 -11.56 -16.30
C SER A 250 6.04 -12.19 -15.09
N ILE A 251 5.30 -12.93 -14.24
CA ILE A 251 5.88 -13.59 -13.05
C ILE A 251 6.69 -14.81 -13.49
N PRO A 252 8.01 -14.89 -13.13
CA PRO A 252 8.81 -16.07 -13.41
C PRO A 252 8.28 -17.32 -12.71
N THR A 253 8.11 -18.40 -13.44
CA THR A 253 7.71 -19.71 -12.87
C THR A 253 8.83 -20.73 -13.03
N LEU A 254 9.02 -21.61 -12.04
CA LEU A 254 10.12 -22.62 -12.03
C LEU A 254 10.04 -23.62 -13.19
N LYS A 255 8.88 -23.82 -13.79
CA LYS A 255 8.63 -24.80 -14.88
C LYS A 255 7.84 -24.19 -16.04
N GLY A 256 7.84 -22.87 -16.17
CA GLY A 256 7.02 -22.16 -17.15
C GLY A 256 7.76 -21.67 -18.38
N ASN A 257 7.01 -21.03 -19.26
CA ASN A 257 7.55 -20.30 -20.42
C ASN A 257 8.35 -19.07 -19.97
N ILE A 258 9.13 -18.52 -20.88
CA ILE A 258 9.82 -17.24 -20.65
C ILE A 258 8.77 -16.19 -20.28
N PRO A 259 8.98 -15.44 -19.17
CA PRO A 259 8.08 -14.38 -18.77
C PRO A 259 7.82 -13.39 -19.90
N LYS A 260 6.55 -13.06 -20.15
CA LYS A 260 6.19 -12.05 -21.12
C LYS A 260 6.29 -10.67 -20.49
N TYR A 261 6.79 -9.70 -21.22
CA TYR A 261 6.79 -8.29 -20.79
C TYR A 261 5.64 -7.53 -21.45
N ILE A 262 5.12 -6.54 -20.76
CA ILE A 262 4.11 -5.62 -21.31
C ILE A 262 4.87 -4.52 -22.09
N PRO A 263 4.71 -4.44 -23.43
CA PRO A 263 5.45 -3.45 -24.24
C PRO A 263 4.97 -2.02 -23.95
N GLY A 264 5.80 -1.05 -24.35
CA GLY A 264 5.50 0.38 -24.23
C GLY A 264 5.76 0.95 -22.84
N THR A 265 5.37 2.21 -22.64
CA THR A 265 5.55 2.97 -21.37
C THR A 265 4.20 3.35 -20.78
N PRO A 266 4.10 3.46 -19.44
CA PRO A 266 2.89 3.98 -18.80
C PRO A 266 2.54 5.39 -19.28
N PRO A 267 1.25 5.77 -19.27
CA PRO A 267 0.83 7.11 -19.66
C PRO A 267 1.32 8.16 -18.65
N SER A 268 1.42 9.40 -19.13
CA SER A 268 1.64 10.53 -18.21
C SER A 268 0.46 10.70 -17.28
N LEU A 269 0.73 11.02 -16.01
CA LEU A 269 -0.29 11.41 -15.03
C LEU A 269 -0.57 12.92 -15.07
N LEU A 270 0.17 13.66 -15.86
CA LEU A 270 -0.09 15.05 -16.18
C LEU A 270 -1.21 15.06 -17.23
N ASP A 271 -2.27 15.85 -17.01
CA ASP A 271 -3.44 15.91 -17.89
C ASP A 271 -4.02 14.51 -18.16
N ALA A 272 -4.62 13.93 -17.13
CA ALA A 272 -5.17 12.58 -17.17
C ALA A 272 -5.99 12.30 -18.45
N PRO A 273 -5.64 11.27 -19.24
CA PRO A 273 -6.32 11.00 -20.51
C PRO A 273 -7.80 10.71 -20.30
N SER A 274 -8.64 11.22 -21.21
CA SER A 274 -10.08 10.97 -21.28
C SER A 274 -10.45 9.62 -21.87
N GLU A 275 -9.46 8.81 -22.21
CA GLU A 275 -9.57 7.47 -22.79
C GLU A 275 -9.06 6.39 -21.82
N CYS A 276 -9.27 5.12 -22.17
CA CYS A 276 -8.70 3.99 -21.43
C CYS A 276 -7.18 4.16 -21.31
N ARG A 277 -6.65 4.29 -20.09
CA ARG A 277 -5.23 4.56 -19.85
C ARG A 277 -4.29 3.48 -20.33
N PHE A 278 -4.80 2.27 -20.56
CA PHE A 278 -4.02 1.14 -21.07
C PHE A 278 -4.14 0.98 -22.59
N ILE A 279 -4.88 1.84 -23.33
CA ILE A 279 -5.23 1.67 -24.75
C ILE A 279 -4.01 1.42 -25.63
N ASP A 280 -2.93 2.20 -25.47
CA ASP A 280 -1.71 2.12 -26.30
C ASP A 280 -0.91 0.82 -26.11
N ARG A 281 -1.12 0.12 -25.01
CA ARG A 281 -0.39 -1.10 -24.64
C ARG A 281 -1.28 -2.33 -24.63
N CYS A 282 -2.60 -2.15 -24.87
CA CYS A 282 -3.58 -3.21 -24.79
C CYS A 282 -3.64 -4.03 -26.06
N PRO A 283 -3.33 -5.36 -26.04
CA PRO A 283 -3.43 -6.19 -27.23
C PRO A 283 -4.89 -6.43 -27.67
N LEU A 284 -5.87 -6.09 -26.83
CA LEU A 284 -7.30 -6.29 -27.05
C LEU A 284 -8.06 -4.95 -27.18
N ALA A 285 -7.36 -3.86 -27.51
CA ALA A 285 -7.98 -2.54 -27.63
C ALA A 285 -9.06 -2.52 -28.73
N ILE A 286 -10.21 -1.92 -28.41
CA ILE A 286 -11.34 -1.73 -29.32
C ILE A 286 -11.65 -0.23 -29.44
N GLU A 287 -12.47 0.15 -30.42
CA GLU A 287 -12.83 1.57 -30.67
C GLU A 287 -13.40 2.27 -29.42
N LYS A 288 -14.19 1.55 -28.61
CA LYS A 288 -14.80 2.07 -27.37
C LYS A 288 -13.72 2.45 -26.31
N CYS A 289 -12.50 1.92 -26.41
CA CYS A 289 -11.39 2.27 -25.52
C CYS A 289 -10.89 3.71 -25.68
N LYS A 290 -11.31 4.43 -26.73
CA LYS A 290 -11.12 5.88 -26.86
C LYS A 290 -11.96 6.69 -25.86
N GLN A 291 -12.75 6.02 -25.04
CA GLN A 291 -13.48 6.58 -23.92
C GLN A 291 -12.99 5.92 -22.64
N LEU A 292 -13.07 6.66 -21.52
CA LEU A 292 -12.70 6.11 -20.22
C LEU A 292 -13.69 5.03 -19.78
N PRO A 293 -13.25 3.79 -19.48
CA PRO A 293 -14.15 2.74 -19.04
C PRO A 293 -14.67 3.02 -17.62
N PRO A 294 -15.98 2.83 -17.36
CA PRO A 294 -16.52 2.85 -16.01
C PRO A 294 -16.07 1.62 -15.21
N LYS A 295 -16.50 1.54 -13.95
CA LYS A 295 -16.30 0.36 -13.10
C LYS A 295 -17.40 -0.66 -13.40
N PHE A 296 -17.09 -1.73 -14.12
CA PHE A 296 -17.99 -2.86 -14.32
C PHE A 296 -17.88 -3.82 -13.15
N LYS A 297 -19.00 -4.18 -12.55
CA LYS A 297 -19.04 -5.07 -11.37
C LYS A 297 -18.57 -6.48 -11.73
N THR A 298 -17.78 -7.08 -10.88
CA THR A 298 -17.40 -8.50 -10.90
C THR A 298 -17.97 -9.22 -9.67
N ASP A 299 -17.68 -10.51 -9.50
CA ASP A 299 -18.20 -11.30 -8.37
C ASP A 299 -17.74 -10.76 -7.02
N THR A 300 -16.51 -10.25 -6.94
CA THR A 300 -15.89 -9.80 -5.67
C THR A 300 -15.43 -8.35 -5.67
N GLY A 301 -15.66 -7.62 -6.77
CA GLY A 301 -15.18 -6.24 -6.91
C GLY A 301 -15.60 -5.58 -8.22
N TYR A 302 -14.63 -5.06 -8.97
CA TYR A 302 -14.89 -4.42 -10.27
C TYR A 302 -13.68 -4.47 -11.21
N VAL A 303 -13.94 -4.23 -12.50
CA VAL A 303 -12.94 -4.03 -13.55
C VAL A 303 -13.26 -2.79 -14.39
N ARG A 304 -12.25 -2.00 -14.74
CA ARG A 304 -12.35 -0.86 -15.67
C ARG A 304 -11.90 -1.29 -17.07
N CYS A 305 -12.75 -2.02 -17.79
CA CYS A 305 -12.43 -2.50 -19.12
C CYS A 305 -13.68 -2.68 -19.98
N TRP A 306 -13.73 -2.06 -21.14
CA TRP A 306 -14.85 -2.12 -22.08
C TRP A 306 -15.15 -3.53 -22.63
N LEU A 307 -14.26 -4.50 -22.43
CA LEU A 307 -14.53 -5.90 -22.79
C LEU A 307 -15.60 -6.56 -21.89
N TYR A 308 -15.94 -5.93 -20.77
CA TYR A 308 -16.95 -6.41 -19.78
C TYR A 308 -18.21 -5.54 -19.77
N ASP A 309 -18.44 -4.79 -20.84
CA ASP A 309 -19.68 -4.07 -21.07
C ASP A 309 -20.77 -5.04 -21.52
N ASP A 310 -21.65 -5.41 -20.60
CA ASP A 310 -22.75 -6.37 -20.85
C ASP A 310 -23.88 -5.79 -21.71
N GLU A 311 -23.84 -4.50 -22.07
CA GLU A 311 -24.77 -3.85 -23.00
C GLU A 311 -24.39 -4.13 -24.46
N LYS A 312 -24.31 -5.42 -24.87
CA LYS A 312 -24.17 -5.84 -26.26
C LYS A 312 -25.50 -6.30 -26.84
#